data_cbac23f2372dbb40a0e14cbf1b87ebc3
#
_entry.id   cbac23f2372dbb40a0e14cbf1b87ebc3
#
_cell.length_a   1.000
_cell.length_b   1.000
_cell.length_c   1.000
_cell.angle_alpha   90.00
_cell.angle_beta   90.00
_cell.angle_gamma   90.00
#
_symmetry.space_group_name_H-M   'P 1'
#
loop_
_entity.id
_entity.type
_entity.pdbx_description
1 polymer ?
#
loop_
_entity_poly.entity_id
_entity_poly.type
_entity_poly.pdbx_seq_one_letter_code
_entity_poly.pdbx_strand_id
1 'polypeptide(L)'
;YAERVKCGYTLRSFSDWLPHFIADGSLNYSTRFQKWREAFGDGFILRPFLREELRNGDAVADFFSIVTGDPEVAVGNLPHENQTLSLRALAGLRAFNRYMNEAGIQGRQRIPLSRSIARAVTPHPLDSKPELDQDSLTLIARTCAADAQALDAAYFGRPVFAPALEQMTT
;
A
#
# COMPACT_ATOMS: atom_id res chain seq x y z
N TYR A 1 -2.64 -0.43 5.96
CA TYR A 1 -3.26 -1.00 7.17
C TYR A 1 -3.09 -2.51 7.26
N ALA A 2 -3.56 -3.26 6.27
CA ALA A 2 -3.51 -4.73 6.26
C ALA A 2 -2.09 -5.27 6.52
N GLU A 3 -1.07 -4.69 5.89
CA GLU A 3 0.32 -5.09 6.12
C GLU A 3 0.80 -4.79 7.55
N ARG A 4 0.35 -3.69 8.16
CA ARG A 4 0.65 -3.41 9.57
C ARG A 4 -0.01 -4.40 10.52
N VAL A 5 -1.21 -4.89 10.19
CA VAL A 5 -1.88 -5.98 10.95
C VAL A 5 -1.13 -7.30 10.79
N LYS A 6 -0.75 -7.68 9.56
CA LYS A 6 0.06 -8.89 9.27
C LYS A 6 1.37 -8.91 10.05
N CYS A 7 2.02 -7.77 10.16
CA CYS A 7 3.29 -7.64 10.87
C CYS A 7 3.13 -7.37 12.36
N GLY A 8 1.91 -7.32 12.90
CA GLY A 8 1.68 -7.04 14.32
C GLY A 8 2.02 -5.61 14.75
N TYR A 9 2.13 -4.66 13.81
CA TYR A 9 2.48 -3.27 14.14
C TYR A 9 1.29 -2.45 14.63
N THR A 10 0.06 -2.89 14.42
CA THR A 10 -1.12 -2.18 14.90
C THR A 10 -2.12 -3.11 15.57
N LEU A 11 -2.71 -2.60 16.65
CA LEU A 11 -3.82 -3.22 17.39
C LEU A 11 -5.15 -2.48 17.12
N ARG A 12 -5.07 -1.32 16.47
CA ARG A 12 -6.20 -0.43 16.23
C ARG A 12 -7.14 -0.99 15.16
N SER A 13 -8.41 -0.58 15.21
CA SER A 13 -9.32 -0.72 14.07
C SER A 13 -8.84 0.12 12.90
N PHE A 14 -9.40 -0.08 11.71
CA PHE A 14 -9.06 0.78 10.57
C PHE A 14 -9.52 2.22 10.80
N SER A 15 -10.73 2.40 11.31
CA SER A 15 -11.30 3.71 11.63
C SER A 15 -10.48 4.50 12.67
N ASP A 16 -9.93 3.80 13.67
CA ASP A 16 -9.05 4.45 14.66
C ASP A 16 -7.64 4.70 14.13
N TRP A 17 -7.18 3.87 13.19
CA TRP A 17 -5.85 3.96 12.63
C TRP A 17 -5.70 5.03 11.57
N LEU A 18 -6.70 5.18 10.68
CA LEU A 18 -6.63 6.08 9.53
C LEU A 18 -6.40 7.55 9.92
N PRO A 19 -7.10 8.15 10.90
CA PRO A 19 -6.84 9.52 11.31
C PRO A 19 -5.41 9.74 11.80
N HIS A 20 -4.83 8.79 12.52
CA HIS A 20 -3.45 8.88 12.99
C HIS A 20 -2.45 8.78 11.83
N PHE A 21 -2.73 7.89 10.86
CA PHE A 21 -1.90 7.73 9.67
C PHE A 21 -1.90 8.96 8.77
N ILE A 22 -3.01 9.67 8.74
CA ILE A 22 -3.14 10.98 8.08
C ILE A 22 -2.36 12.04 8.85
N ALA A 23 -2.56 12.12 10.17
CA ALA A 23 -1.96 13.14 11.00
C ALA A 23 -0.42 13.07 11.05
N ASP A 24 0.16 11.89 10.92
CA ASP A 24 1.62 11.69 10.86
C ASP A 24 2.24 12.01 9.48
N GLY A 25 1.44 12.47 8.52
CA GLY A 25 1.89 12.83 7.17
C GLY A 25 2.25 11.63 6.29
N SER A 26 1.85 10.42 6.68
CA SER A 26 2.18 9.19 5.92
C SER A 26 1.62 9.16 4.50
N LEU A 27 0.59 9.97 4.21
CA LEU A 27 0.02 10.14 2.88
C LEU A 27 0.65 11.30 2.08
N ASN A 28 1.65 11.99 2.60
CA ASN A 28 2.34 13.08 1.92
C ASN A 28 3.50 12.52 1.08
N TYR A 29 3.22 12.20 -0.16
CA TYR A 29 4.17 11.58 -1.08
C TYR A 29 5.06 12.60 -1.80
N SER A 30 4.57 13.80 -2.12
CA SER A 30 5.34 14.82 -2.83
C SER A 30 6.61 15.21 -2.08
N THR A 31 6.49 15.48 -0.78
CA THR A 31 7.64 15.79 0.09
C THR A 31 8.64 14.62 0.18
N ARG A 32 8.14 13.38 0.20
CA ARG A 32 8.98 12.18 0.26
C ARG A 32 9.74 11.97 -1.04
N PHE A 33 9.07 12.08 -2.17
CA PHE A 33 9.67 11.89 -3.49
C PHE A 33 10.62 13.02 -3.86
N GLN A 34 10.33 14.25 -3.40
CA GLN A 34 11.27 15.35 -3.55
C GLN A 34 12.61 15.04 -2.87
N LYS A 35 12.61 14.53 -1.62
CA LYS A 35 13.84 14.12 -0.92
C LYS A 35 14.60 13.03 -1.68
N TRP A 36 13.88 12.07 -2.27
CA TRP A 36 14.53 11.03 -3.06
C TRP A 36 15.12 11.58 -4.36
N ARG A 37 14.40 12.48 -5.02
CA ARG A 37 14.91 13.16 -6.22
C ARG A 37 16.14 14.00 -5.92
N GLU A 38 16.17 14.71 -4.79
CA GLU A 38 17.34 15.45 -4.32
C GLU A 38 18.54 14.53 -4.03
N ALA A 39 18.28 13.34 -3.45
CA ALA A 39 19.32 12.37 -3.10
C ALA A 39 19.87 11.59 -4.30
N PHE A 40 19.03 11.23 -5.26
CA PHE A 40 19.39 10.32 -6.36
C PHE A 40 19.44 11.02 -7.74
N GLY A 41 19.06 12.30 -7.82
CA GLY A 41 19.10 13.06 -9.07
C GLY A 41 18.33 12.37 -10.19
N ASP A 42 18.98 12.26 -11.35
CA ASP A 42 18.43 11.60 -12.56
C ASP A 42 18.26 10.09 -12.40
N GLY A 43 18.86 9.47 -11.39
CA GLY A 43 18.64 8.08 -11.04
C GLY A 43 17.29 7.82 -10.35
N PHE A 44 16.56 8.87 -9.92
CA PHE A 44 15.23 8.74 -9.36
C PHE A 44 14.16 8.73 -10.45
N ILE A 45 13.54 7.58 -10.66
CA ILE A 45 12.45 7.42 -11.64
C ILE A 45 11.16 7.13 -10.89
N LEU A 46 10.18 8.00 -11.03
CA LEU A 46 8.82 7.81 -10.52
C LEU A 46 7.90 7.33 -11.64
N ARG A 47 7.25 6.19 -11.42
CA ARG A 47 6.29 5.61 -12.38
C ARG A 47 4.91 5.51 -11.74
N PRO A 48 3.84 5.90 -12.43
CA PRO A 48 2.49 5.65 -11.96
C PRO A 48 2.17 4.17 -12.08
N PHE A 49 1.51 3.60 -11.07
CA PHE A 49 1.05 2.22 -11.08
C PHE A 49 -0.32 2.12 -11.78
N LEU A 50 -0.37 2.57 -13.04
CA LEU A 50 -1.53 2.47 -13.91
C LEU A 50 -1.29 1.36 -14.91
N ARG A 51 -2.20 0.38 -14.97
CA ARG A 51 -2.01 -0.83 -15.75
C ARG A 51 -1.73 -0.56 -17.24
N GLU A 52 -2.38 0.44 -17.79
CA GLU A 52 -2.22 0.92 -19.16
C GLU A 52 -0.86 1.58 -19.45
N GLU A 53 -0.16 2.03 -18.42
CA GLU A 53 1.15 2.65 -18.51
C GLU A 53 2.31 1.71 -18.16
N LEU A 54 1.97 0.58 -17.54
CA LEU A 54 2.96 -0.46 -17.24
C LEU A 54 3.24 -1.30 -18.49
N ARG A 55 4.50 -1.66 -18.66
CA ARG A 55 4.90 -2.58 -19.72
C ARG A 55 4.12 -3.88 -19.62
N ASN A 56 3.43 -4.26 -20.71
CA ASN A 56 2.56 -5.43 -20.78
C ASN A 56 1.50 -5.47 -19.66
N GLY A 57 1.16 -4.33 -19.05
CA GLY A 57 0.27 -4.26 -17.89
C GLY A 57 0.83 -4.92 -16.63
N ASP A 58 2.15 -5.16 -16.58
CA ASP A 58 2.83 -5.88 -15.50
C ASP A 58 3.92 -5.03 -14.87
N ALA A 59 3.83 -4.83 -13.55
CA ALA A 59 4.75 -3.98 -12.80
C ALA A 59 6.18 -4.54 -12.73
N VAL A 60 6.32 -5.85 -12.76
CA VAL A 60 7.63 -6.49 -12.69
C VAL A 60 8.34 -6.37 -14.04
N ALA A 61 7.61 -6.58 -15.13
CA ALA A 61 8.13 -6.35 -16.48
C ALA A 61 8.52 -4.87 -16.68
N ASP A 62 7.68 -3.94 -16.22
CA ASP A 62 7.98 -2.51 -16.27
C ASP A 62 9.25 -2.16 -15.48
N PHE A 63 9.36 -2.63 -14.24
CA PHE A 63 10.51 -2.41 -13.39
C PHE A 63 11.81 -2.93 -14.03
N PHE A 64 11.82 -4.18 -14.50
CA PHE A 64 13.02 -4.76 -15.09
C PHE A 64 13.40 -4.06 -16.40
N SER A 65 12.44 -3.67 -17.23
CA SER A 65 12.74 -2.94 -18.47
C SER A 65 13.46 -1.61 -18.21
N ILE A 66 13.08 -0.91 -17.13
CA ILE A 66 13.72 0.36 -16.72
C ILE A 66 15.13 0.09 -16.17
N VAL A 67 15.26 -0.87 -15.25
CA VAL A 67 16.54 -1.13 -14.57
C VAL A 67 17.61 -1.68 -15.52
N THR A 68 17.23 -2.52 -16.47
CA THR A 68 18.15 -3.09 -17.43
C THR A 68 18.36 -2.21 -18.67
N GLY A 69 17.47 -1.28 -18.92
CA GLY A 69 17.41 -0.51 -20.17
C GLY A 69 16.98 -1.36 -21.38
N ASP A 70 16.59 -2.62 -21.14
CA ASP A 70 16.13 -3.55 -22.18
C ASP A 70 14.59 -3.66 -22.14
N PRO A 71 13.92 -3.11 -23.17
CA PRO A 71 12.47 -3.24 -23.24
C PRO A 71 11.99 -4.68 -23.51
N GLU A 72 12.81 -5.58 -23.99
CA GLU A 72 12.45 -6.97 -24.29
C GLU A 72 12.92 -7.96 -23.20
N VAL A 73 13.34 -7.45 -22.04
CA VAL A 73 13.79 -8.30 -20.94
C VAL A 73 12.70 -9.34 -20.58
N ALA A 74 13.06 -10.60 -20.64
CA ALA A 74 12.18 -11.69 -20.27
C ALA A 74 12.10 -11.82 -18.76
N VAL A 75 10.92 -11.61 -18.22
CA VAL A 75 10.64 -11.87 -16.80
C VAL A 75 9.95 -13.23 -16.71
N GLY A 76 10.59 -14.17 -15.98
CA GLY A 76 10.01 -15.50 -15.75
C GLY A 76 8.70 -15.43 -14.96
N ASN A 77 7.96 -16.54 -14.94
CA ASN A 77 6.75 -16.64 -14.12
C ASN A 77 7.10 -16.49 -12.63
N LEU A 78 6.77 -15.33 -12.06
CA LEU A 78 6.93 -15.09 -10.64
C LEU A 78 5.64 -15.46 -9.91
N PRO A 79 5.75 -16.07 -8.72
CA PRO A 79 4.57 -16.38 -7.93
C PRO A 79 3.86 -15.07 -7.54
N HIS A 80 2.51 -15.09 -7.64
CA HIS A 80 1.70 -13.98 -7.13
C HIS A 80 1.78 -13.96 -5.60
N GLU A 81 2.69 -13.14 -5.07
CA GLU A 81 2.84 -12.92 -3.63
C GLU A 81 2.01 -11.71 -3.17
N ASN A 82 1.87 -11.59 -1.85
CA ASN A 82 1.17 -10.46 -1.20
C ASN A 82 -0.33 -10.37 -1.47
N GLN A 83 -1.02 -11.50 -1.55
CA GLN A 83 -2.47 -11.50 -1.60
C GLN A 83 -3.08 -10.75 -0.40
N THR A 84 -4.09 -9.94 -0.69
CA THR A 84 -4.83 -9.22 0.33
C THR A 84 -5.57 -10.22 1.23
N LEU A 85 -5.38 -10.13 2.52
CA LEU A 85 -6.12 -10.94 3.49
C LEU A 85 -7.60 -10.56 3.49
N SER A 86 -8.46 -11.54 3.71
CA SER A 86 -9.89 -11.32 3.90
C SER A 86 -10.18 -10.52 5.19
N LEU A 87 -11.37 -9.91 5.25
CA LEU A 87 -11.84 -9.22 6.47
C LEU A 87 -11.78 -10.13 7.70
N ARG A 88 -12.19 -11.40 7.55
CA ARG A 88 -12.15 -12.40 8.61
C ARG A 88 -10.73 -12.66 9.09
N ALA A 89 -9.80 -12.85 8.15
CA ALA A 89 -8.40 -13.07 8.46
C ALA A 89 -7.77 -11.85 9.17
N LEU A 90 -8.07 -10.64 8.71
CA LEU A 90 -7.60 -9.41 9.35
C LEU A 90 -8.17 -9.24 10.76
N ALA A 91 -9.46 -9.56 10.97
CA ALA A 91 -10.09 -9.50 12.30
C ALA A 91 -9.45 -10.51 13.26
N GLY A 92 -9.23 -11.75 12.80
CA GLY A 92 -8.54 -12.81 13.58
C GLY A 92 -7.11 -12.42 13.96
N LEU A 93 -6.35 -11.92 13.01
CA LEU A 93 -4.98 -11.43 13.28
C LEU A 93 -4.95 -10.25 14.25
N ARG A 94 -5.90 -9.33 14.17
CA ARG A 94 -6.01 -8.25 15.16
C ARG A 94 -6.29 -8.78 16.56
N ALA A 95 -7.23 -9.73 16.68
CA ALA A 95 -7.53 -10.36 17.97
C ALA A 95 -6.29 -11.06 18.52
N PHE A 96 -5.58 -11.83 17.69
CA PHE A 96 -4.32 -12.48 18.06
C PHE A 96 -3.26 -11.45 18.47
N ASN A 97 -3.07 -10.38 17.74
CA ASN A 97 -2.10 -9.35 18.09
C ASN A 97 -2.41 -8.68 19.44
N ARG A 98 -3.69 -8.48 19.77
CA ARG A 98 -4.12 -7.98 21.08
C ARG A 98 -3.80 -8.99 22.19
N TYR A 99 -4.16 -10.25 22.00
CA TYR A 99 -3.83 -11.32 22.93
C TYR A 99 -2.32 -11.39 23.23
N MET A 100 -1.50 -11.37 22.18
CA MET A 100 -0.04 -11.36 22.34
C MET A 100 0.47 -10.14 23.11
N ASN A 101 -0.13 -8.97 22.86
CA ASN A 101 0.22 -7.75 23.59
C ASN A 101 -0.15 -7.84 25.07
N GLU A 102 -1.32 -8.38 25.41
CA GLU A 102 -1.78 -8.61 26.78
C GLU A 102 -0.91 -9.66 27.50
N ALA A 103 -0.43 -10.66 26.76
CA ALA A 103 0.53 -11.65 27.26
C ALA A 103 1.97 -11.11 27.39
N GLY A 104 2.20 -9.82 27.17
CA GLY A 104 3.53 -9.18 27.28
C GLY A 104 4.46 -9.42 26.09
N ILE A 105 4.01 -10.10 25.04
CA ILE A 105 4.78 -10.34 23.81
C ILE A 105 4.65 -9.15 22.87
N GLN A 106 5.65 -8.29 22.85
CA GLN A 106 5.61 -7.01 22.15
C GLN A 106 6.71 -6.85 21.09
N GLY A 107 6.57 -5.83 20.24
CA GLY A 107 7.59 -5.38 19.31
C GLY A 107 8.09 -6.51 18.40
N ARG A 108 9.41 -6.67 18.33
CA ARG A 108 10.09 -7.59 17.41
C ARG A 108 9.71 -9.07 17.63
N GLN A 109 9.33 -9.47 18.84
CA GLN A 109 8.93 -10.85 19.13
C GLN A 109 7.59 -11.21 18.49
N ARG A 110 6.67 -10.27 18.41
CA ARG A 110 5.33 -10.46 17.83
C ARG A 110 5.35 -10.59 16.30
N ILE A 111 6.25 -9.91 15.61
CA ILE A 111 6.30 -9.86 14.15
C ILE A 111 6.35 -11.26 13.51
N PRO A 112 7.30 -12.15 13.84
CA PRO A 112 7.40 -13.46 13.21
C PRO A 112 6.16 -14.32 13.47
N LEU A 113 5.58 -14.24 14.67
CA LEU A 113 4.38 -14.99 15.04
C LEU A 113 3.16 -14.51 14.21
N SER A 114 2.93 -13.21 14.12
CA SER A 114 1.84 -12.64 13.32
C SER A 114 1.97 -13.00 11.84
N ARG A 115 3.20 -12.95 11.30
CA ARG A 115 3.47 -13.34 9.90
C ARG A 115 3.24 -14.83 9.66
N SER A 116 3.65 -15.69 10.59
CA SER A 116 3.42 -17.14 10.47
C SER A 116 1.92 -17.46 10.45
N ILE A 117 1.13 -16.84 11.32
CA ILE A 117 -0.33 -17.00 11.31
C ILE A 117 -0.93 -16.45 10.02
N ALA A 118 -0.51 -15.26 9.57
CA ALA A 118 -1.02 -14.68 8.32
C ALA A 118 -0.80 -15.60 7.11
N ARG A 119 0.33 -16.31 7.06
CA ARG A 119 0.63 -17.29 6.01
C ARG A 119 -0.18 -18.59 6.14
N ALA A 120 -0.51 -18.97 7.36
CA ALA A 120 -1.28 -20.19 7.64
C ALA A 120 -2.80 -20.00 7.43
N VAL A 121 -3.27 -18.76 7.28
CA VAL A 121 -4.70 -18.50 7.04
C VAL A 121 -5.08 -19.00 5.65
N THR A 122 -5.96 -20.00 5.63
CA THR A 122 -6.50 -20.54 4.39
C THR A 122 -7.71 -19.71 3.93
N PRO A 123 -7.79 -19.34 2.65
CA PRO A 123 -8.99 -18.69 2.11
C PRO A 123 -10.23 -19.55 2.33
N HIS A 124 -11.35 -18.90 2.61
CA HIS A 124 -12.65 -19.56 2.77
C HIS A 124 -13.63 -19.03 1.71
N PRO A 125 -14.55 -19.86 1.19
CA PRO A 125 -15.50 -19.46 0.15
C PRO A 125 -16.35 -18.22 0.47
N LEU A 126 -16.60 -17.97 1.77
CA LEU A 126 -17.35 -16.79 2.26
C LEU A 126 -16.46 -15.61 2.62
N ASP A 127 -15.18 -15.65 2.28
CA ASP A 127 -14.28 -14.54 2.57
C ASP A 127 -14.54 -13.37 1.62
N SER A 128 -14.72 -12.18 2.20
CA SER A 128 -14.76 -10.92 1.48
C SER A 128 -13.43 -10.18 1.59
N LYS A 129 -13.08 -9.45 0.56
CA LYS A 129 -11.95 -8.50 0.62
C LYS A 129 -12.34 -7.29 1.46
N PRO A 130 -11.38 -6.68 2.18
CA PRO A 130 -11.63 -5.41 2.83
C PRO A 130 -11.89 -4.33 1.77
N GLU A 131 -13.00 -3.65 1.93
CA GLU A 131 -13.36 -2.47 1.15
C GLU A 131 -13.35 -1.25 2.08
N LEU A 132 -13.10 -0.08 1.53
CA LEU A 132 -13.17 1.16 2.28
C LEU A 132 -14.63 1.66 2.25
N ASP A 133 -15.11 2.12 3.39
CA ASP A 133 -16.38 2.84 3.46
C ASP A 133 -16.26 4.22 2.81
N GLN A 134 -17.40 4.80 2.41
CA GLN A 134 -17.45 6.07 1.68
C GLN A 134 -16.85 7.24 2.48
N ASP A 135 -17.00 7.25 3.78
CA ASP A 135 -16.44 8.30 4.65
C ASP A 135 -14.89 8.23 4.63
N SER A 136 -14.35 7.03 4.73
CA SER A 136 -12.89 6.79 4.62
C SER A 136 -12.35 7.17 3.25
N LEU A 137 -13.04 6.82 2.16
CA LEU A 137 -12.67 7.22 0.80
C LEU A 137 -12.67 8.74 0.65
N THR A 138 -13.72 9.41 1.10
CA THR A 138 -13.85 10.86 1.06
C THR A 138 -12.75 11.54 1.87
N LEU A 139 -12.45 11.03 3.06
CA LEU A 139 -11.39 11.56 3.93
C LEU A 139 -10.02 11.45 3.25
N ILE A 140 -9.71 10.29 2.66
CA ILE A 140 -8.46 10.06 1.95
C ILE A 140 -8.36 10.99 0.73
N ALA A 141 -9.39 11.05 -0.09
CA ALA A 141 -9.39 11.87 -1.30
C ALA A 141 -9.18 13.36 -0.98
N ARG A 142 -9.90 13.90 0.01
CA ARG A 142 -9.72 15.29 0.47
C ARG A 142 -8.31 15.55 1.02
N THR A 143 -7.77 14.61 1.78
CA THR A 143 -6.43 14.76 2.37
C THR A 143 -5.34 14.73 1.31
N CYS A 144 -5.49 13.85 0.30
CA CYS A 144 -4.45 13.66 -0.72
C CYS A 144 -4.58 14.61 -1.92
N ALA A 145 -5.68 15.36 -2.06
CA ALA A 145 -5.94 16.14 -3.28
C ALA A 145 -4.81 17.10 -3.65
N ALA A 146 -4.34 17.91 -2.71
CA ALA A 146 -3.25 18.86 -2.96
C ALA A 146 -1.92 18.15 -3.25
N ASP A 147 -1.62 17.06 -2.55
CA ASP A 147 -0.41 16.27 -2.75
C ASP A 147 -0.42 15.57 -4.11
N ALA A 148 -1.56 15.03 -4.55
CA ALA A 148 -1.74 14.42 -5.86
C ALA A 148 -1.53 15.44 -7.00
N GLN A 149 -2.09 16.64 -6.89
CA GLN A 149 -1.88 17.72 -7.86
C GLN A 149 -0.41 18.13 -7.93
N ALA A 150 0.26 18.23 -6.77
CA ALA A 150 1.69 18.56 -6.72
C ALA A 150 2.55 17.48 -7.38
N LEU A 151 2.23 16.21 -7.19
CA LEU A 151 2.89 15.07 -7.85
C LEU A 151 2.67 15.08 -9.35
N ASP A 152 1.43 15.28 -9.80
CA ASP A 152 1.07 15.32 -11.20
C ASP A 152 1.85 16.43 -11.93
N ALA A 153 1.92 17.62 -11.33
CA ALA A 153 2.67 18.74 -11.88
C ALA A 153 4.20 18.52 -11.89
N ALA A 154 4.75 17.98 -10.79
CA ALA A 154 6.19 17.88 -10.61
C ALA A 154 6.84 16.71 -11.40
N TYR A 155 6.10 15.63 -11.65
CA TYR A 155 6.67 14.40 -12.19
C TYR A 155 6.06 13.93 -13.51
N PHE A 156 4.80 14.27 -13.79
CA PHE A 156 4.11 13.73 -14.98
C PHE A 156 3.72 14.81 -16.01
N GLY A 157 3.60 16.08 -15.60
CA GLY A 157 3.16 17.17 -16.47
C GLY A 157 1.71 16.99 -16.97
N ARG A 158 0.95 16.08 -16.39
CA ARG A 158 -0.44 15.75 -16.72
C ARG A 158 -1.16 15.19 -15.49
N PRO A 159 -2.50 15.23 -15.44
CA PRO A 159 -3.28 14.58 -14.40
C PRO A 159 -3.11 13.05 -14.45
N VAL A 160 -2.65 12.47 -13.34
CA VAL A 160 -2.46 11.03 -13.14
C VAL A 160 -3.18 10.58 -11.88
N PHE A 161 -2.82 11.16 -10.73
CA PHE A 161 -3.39 10.81 -9.44
C PHE A 161 -4.65 11.60 -9.09
N ALA A 162 -4.75 12.87 -9.50
CA ALA A 162 -5.91 13.69 -9.19
C ALA A 162 -7.22 13.07 -9.72
N PRO A 163 -7.33 12.60 -10.98
CA PRO A 163 -8.56 11.95 -11.46
C PRO A 163 -8.92 10.67 -10.71
N ALA A 164 -7.91 9.89 -10.29
CA ALA A 164 -8.15 8.67 -9.52
C ALA A 164 -8.80 8.97 -8.15
N LEU A 165 -8.38 10.05 -7.49
CA LEU A 165 -8.98 10.48 -6.23
C LEU A 165 -10.41 11.01 -6.41
N GLU A 166 -10.71 11.70 -7.51
CA GLU A 166 -12.07 12.17 -7.83
C GLU A 166 -13.04 10.99 -8.00
N GLN A 167 -12.60 9.93 -8.68
CA GLN A 167 -13.41 8.70 -8.85
C GLN A 167 -13.71 7.99 -7.53
N MET A 168 -12.89 8.15 -6.50
CA MET A 168 -13.11 7.54 -5.18
C MET A 168 -14.30 8.17 -4.43
N THR A 169 -14.71 9.38 -4.80
CA THR A 169 -15.75 10.15 -4.11
C THR A 169 -17.08 10.19 -4.86
N THR A 170 -17.14 9.61 -6.05
CA THR A 170 -18.36 9.50 -6.89
C THR A 170 -19.04 8.16 -6.66
#